data_6194a8ab8fda4df1b499a402373015ef
#
_entry.id   6194a8ab8fda4df1b499a402373015ef
#
_cell.length_a   1.000
_cell.length_b   1.000
_cell.length_c   1.000
_cell.angle_alpha   90.00
_cell.angle_beta   90.00
_cell.angle_gamma   90.00
#
_symmetry.space_group_name_H-M   'P 1'
#
loop_
_entity.id
_entity.type
_entity.pdbx_description
1 polymer ?
#
loop_
_entity_poly.entity_id
_entity_poly.type
_entity_poly.pdbx_seq_one_letter_code
_entity_poly.pdbx_strand_id
1 'polypeptide(L)'
;MEFKKNDMVTLEITDCGSDGEGIGKADGFTVFVKDAVIGDTVRAKIMKAKKHYGYGRLEEILKPSPHRVTPRCDFARQCGGCQLQALSYEQQLVFKEAKVRGNLERIGGFSDVPMEPIIGMKEPYHYRNKAQFPVGKNKEGRIITGFYAGRTHSIIENRDCVLGVSQNRQVLDRVIAYMEENGVEPYNEETGKGLVRHILIRYGFFTGEVMVCLVLNGNRLPKSDRLVEALCEIPGMTSITINVNRERTNVILGEEIRLLWGQEYITDKIGDIFYQISPLSFYQVNPLQTEKLYAKALEYADLRGEETVWDLYCGIGTISLFLAQKAKFVRGVEIVPPAIEDARRNAALNGMENVEFFVGKAEEVLPREYEKNGIYADVIVVDPPRKGCDQKLLDTILEMQPKRVVYVSCDSATLARDLKYLCAEGYELRKVCPVDNFGNTVHVETVVLLSHQKSTEYIYVDYEPENADYLKGIAGSATYREIIEWIQNKYGVKVRSSEIAQVKDMCGMEKRENYNLGAEGHRVHKVTAERAKLIKEAFKHFRMI
;
A
#
# COMPACT_ATOMS: atom_id res chain seq x y z
N MET A 1 -14.06 -26.30 28.38
CA MET A 1 -14.73 -25.39 29.34
C MET A 1 -15.28 -24.20 28.56
N GLU A 2 -16.44 -23.68 28.99
CA GLU A 2 -16.99 -22.46 28.38
C GLU A 2 -16.63 -21.28 29.31
N PHE A 3 -15.66 -20.47 28.88
CA PHE A 3 -15.25 -19.29 29.64
C PHE A 3 -16.33 -18.20 29.60
N LYS A 4 -16.51 -17.51 30.74
CA LYS A 4 -17.49 -16.43 30.91
C LYS A 4 -16.82 -15.12 31.24
N LYS A 5 -17.57 -14.03 31.11
CA LYS A 5 -17.12 -12.70 31.55
C LYS A 5 -16.72 -12.75 33.02
N ASN A 6 -15.58 -12.13 33.35
CA ASN A 6 -14.93 -12.07 34.67
C ASN A 6 -14.13 -13.31 35.10
N ASP A 7 -14.10 -14.38 34.30
CA ASP A 7 -13.21 -15.51 34.60
C ASP A 7 -11.74 -15.08 34.50
N MET A 8 -10.93 -15.64 35.39
CA MET A 8 -9.50 -15.46 35.41
C MET A 8 -8.82 -16.61 34.68
N VAL A 9 -7.96 -16.29 33.75
CA VAL A 9 -7.22 -17.30 32.97
C VAL A 9 -5.71 -17.01 33.02
N THR A 10 -4.91 -18.07 33.07
CA THR A 10 -3.46 -18.00 32.91
C THR A 10 -3.12 -18.57 31.54
N LEU A 11 -2.34 -17.83 30.75
CA LEU A 11 -1.97 -18.25 29.41
C LEU A 11 -0.61 -17.70 29.01
N GLU A 12 0.07 -18.42 28.13
CA GLU A 12 1.26 -17.98 27.43
C GLU A 12 0.84 -17.24 26.16
N ILE A 13 1.48 -16.12 25.89
CA ILE A 13 1.27 -15.32 24.68
C ILE A 13 2.19 -15.85 23.58
N THR A 14 1.59 -16.48 22.57
CA THR A 14 2.33 -17.15 21.49
C THR A 14 2.28 -16.39 20.17
N ASP A 15 1.37 -15.41 20.02
CA ASP A 15 1.18 -14.66 18.79
C ASP A 15 0.68 -13.23 19.09
N CYS A 16 0.54 -12.41 18.06
CA CYS A 16 0.04 -11.04 18.15
C CYS A 16 -1.07 -10.81 17.13
N GLY A 17 -2.14 -10.18 17.57
CA GLY A 17 -3.28 -9.83 16.73
C GLY A 17 -3.03 -8.65 15.79
N SER A 18 -3.98 -8.42 14.90
CA SER A 18 -3.94 -7.31 13.93
C SER A 18 -3.86 -5.92 14.59
N ASP A 19 -4.41 -5.78 15.78
CA ASP A 19 -4.44 -4.54 16.56
C ASP A 19 -3.37 -4.50 17.66
N GLY A 20 -2.45 -5.48 17.66
CA GLY A 20 -1.32 -5.55 18.61
C GLY A 20 -1.63 -6.22 19.94
N GLU A 21 -2.81 -6.85 20.09
CA GLU A 21 -3.10 -7.66 21.26
C GLU A 21 -2.26 -8.96 21.25
N GLY A 22 -1.69 -9.33 22.39
CA GLY A 22 -1.11 -10.65 22.55
C GLY A 22 -2.18 -11.73 22.43
N ILE A 23 -1.88 -12.82 21.73
CA ILE A 23 -2.76 -13.98 21.55
C ILE A 23 -2.18 -15.17 22.28
N GLY A 24 -3.00 -15.80 23.12
CA GLY A 24 -2.68 -17.06 23.76
C GLY A 24 -3.91 -17.97 23.84
N LYS A 25 -3.71 -19.18 24.32
CA LYS A 25 -4.79 -20.16 24.52
C LYS A 25 -4.84 -20.63 25.97
N ALA A 26 -6.05 -20.65 26.53
CA ALA A 26 -6.37 -21.28 27.81
C ALA A 26 -7.33 -22.45 27.52
N ASP A 27 -6.91 -23.68 27.81
CA ASP A 27 -7.68 -24.92 27.53
C ASP A 27 -8.24 -24.98 26.10
N GLY A 28 -7.44 -24.54 25.10
CA GLY A 28 -7.85 -24.50 23.70
C GLY A 28 -8.67 -23.27 23.28
N PHE A 29 -9.14 -22.46 24.24
CA PHE A 29 -9.88 -21.23 23.97
C PHE A 29 -8.93 -20.06 23.73
N THR A 30 -9.06 -19.39 22.57
CA THR A 30 -8.19 -18.28 22.17
C THR A 30 -8.56 -17.00 22.93
N VAL A 31 -7.58 -16.34 23.52
CA VAL A 31 -7.78 -15.07 24.24
C VAL A 31 -6.85 -14.00 23.69
N PHE A 32 -7.43 -12.87 23.33
CA PHE A 32 -6.72 -11.64 22.92
C PHE A 32 -6.50 -10.77 24.16
N VAL A 33 -5.26 -10.49 24.51
CA VAL A 33 -4.91 -9.74 25.73
C VAL A 33 -4.15 -8.48 25.35
N LYS A 34 -4.79 -7.32 25.56
CA LYS A 34 -4.15 -6.02 25.31
C LYS A 34 -2.96 -5.84 26.27
N ASP A 35 -1.88 -5.19 25.80
CA ASP A 35 -0.64 -4.89 26.54
C ASP A 35 0.21 -6.12 26.91
N ALA A 36 -0.16 -7.32 26.47
CA ALA A 36 0.66 -8.51 26.56
C ALA A 36 1.49 -8.67 25.28
N VAL A 37 2.75 -9.11 25.41
CA VAL A 37 3.66 -9.32 24.27
C VAL A 37 3.99 -10.79 24.10
N ILE A 38 4.39 -11.18 22.90
CA ILE A 38 4.81 -12.55 22.58
C ILE A 38 5.89 -13.03 23.56
N GLY A 39 5.68 -14.21 24.16
CA GLY A 39 6.57 -14.83 25.14
C GLY A 39 6.24 -14.49 26.60
N ASP A 40 5.29 -13.59 26.88
CA ASP A 40 4.78 -13.40 28.25
C ASP A 40 3.96 -14.61 28.71
N THR A 41 4.06 -14.95 29.99
CA THR A 41 3.02 -15.72 30.70
C THR A 41 2.22 -14.75 31.55
N VAL A 42 0.91 -14.68 31.32
CA VAL A 42 0.05 -13.66 31.92
C VAL A 42 -1.16 -14.25 32.63
N ARG A 43 -1.63 -13.53 33.65
CA ARG A 43 -2.97 -13.69 34.20
C ARG A 43 -3.87 -12.60 33.65
N ALA A 44 -4.94 -13.01 32.96
CA ALA A 44 -5.88 -12.11 32.33
C ALA A 44 -7.31 -12.36 32.79
N LYS A 45 -8.09 -11.28 32.89
CA LYS A 45 -9.52 -11.33 33.18
C LYS A 45 -10.32 -11.27 31.91
N ILE A 46 -11.20 -12.24 31.65
CA ILE A 46 -12.07 -12.26 30.48
C ILE A 46 -13.09 -11.10 30.57
N MET A 47 -12.97 -10.16 29.65
CA MET A 47 -13.87 -9.01 29.51
C MET A 47 -15.09 -9.32 28.64
N LYS A 48 -14.86 -10.13 27.59
CA LYS A 48 -15.89 -10.56 26.63
C LYS A 48 -15.55 -11.94 26.10
N ALA A 49 -16.46 -12.89 26.24
CA ALA A 49 -16.35 -14.21 25.62
C ALA A 49 -17.26 -14.30 24.39
N LYS A 50 -16.77 -14.92 23.35
CA LYS A 50 -17.46 -15.36 22.13
C LYS A 50 -17.42 -16.88 22.07
N LYS A 51 -18.07 -17.49 21.08
CA LYS A 51 -18.13 -18.97 20.95
C LYS A 51 -16.74 -19.64 20.86
N HIS A 52 -15.77 -19.02 20.19
CA HIS A 52 -14.46 -19.63 19.90
C HIS A 52 -13.27 -18.82 20.41
N TYR A 53 -13.48 -17.61 20.90
CA TYR A 53 -12.44 -16.72 21.39
C TYR A 53 -12.97 -15.69 22.39
N GLY A 54 -12.08 -15.05 23.13
CA GLY A 54 -12.42 -13.97 24.04
C GLY A 54 -11.41 -12.83 24.05
N TYR A 55 -11.79 -11.73 24.69
CA TYR A 55 -10.91 -10.60 24.97
C TYR A 55 -10.62 -10.53 26.46
N GLY A 56 -9.35 -10.51 26.82
CA GLY A 56 -8.85 -10.45 28.19
C GLY A 56 -8.23 -9.08 28.50
N ARG A 57 -8.41 -8.63 29.73
CA ARG A 57 -7.66 -7.53 30.31
C ARG A 57 -6.46 -8.12 31.04
N LEU A 58 -5.26 -7.61 30.76
CA LEU A 58 -4.05 -7.98 31.49
C LEU A 58 -4.17 -7.54 32.95
N GLU A 59 -4.12 -8.48 33.89
CA GLU A 59 -4.12 -8.22 35.32
C GLU A 59 -2.69 -8.32 35.89
N GLU A 60 -1.93 -9.31 35.46
CA GLU A 60 -0.58 -9.54 35.94
C GLU A 60 0.30 -10.25 34.89
N ILE A 61 1.56 -9.88 34.84
CA ILE A 61 2.60 -10.60 34.08
C ILE A 61 3.30 -11.54 35.07
N LEU A 62 3.01 -12.84 34.97
CA LEU A 62 3.57 -13.86 35.85
C LEU A 62 5.04 -14.16 35.50
N LYS A 63 5.33 -14.20 34.20
CA LYS A 63 6.68 -14.37 33.66
C LYS A 63 6.82 -13.47 32.45
N PRO A 64 7.66 -12.42 32.52
CA PRO A 64 7.87 -11.54 31.38
C PRO A 64 8.62 -12.27 30.26
N SER A 65 8.28 -11.92 29.01
CA SER A 65 9.04 -12.32 27.83
C SER A 65 10.48 -11.80 27.92
N PRO A 66 11.50 -12.56 27.46
CA PRO A 66 12.87 -12.05 27.32
C PRO A 66 12.96 -10.89 26.32
N HIS A 67 11.95 -10.72 25.47
CA HIS A 67 11.87 -9.65 24.46
C HIS A 67 11.01 -8.47 24.91
N ARG A 68 10.48 -8.49 26.14
CA ARG A 68 9.73 -7.36 26.70
C ARG A 68 10.67 -6.24 27.08
N VAL A 69 10.34 -5.03 26.64
CA VAL A 69 11.08 -3.80 26.96
C VAL A 69 10.12 -2.75 27.56
N THR A 70 10.69 -1.79 28.30
CA THR A 70 9.93 -0.63 28.77
C THR A 70 9.66 0.30 27.59
N PRO A 71 8.40 0.64 27.28
CA PRO A 71 8.08 1.61 26.26
C PRO A 71 8.76 2.96 26.53
N ARG A 72 9.29 3.61 25.49
CA ARG A 72 9.85 4.98 25.62
C ARG A 72 8.77 6.06 25.80
N CYS A 73 7.52 5.76 25.41
CA CYS A 73 6.39 6.68 25.50
C CYS A 73 5.53 6.36 26.72
N ASP A 74 5.34 7.32 27.63
CA ASP A 74 4.49 7.16 28.81
C ASP A 74 3.02 6.88 28.48
N PHE A 75 2.60 7.25 27.28
CA PHE A 75 1.22 7.06 26.79
C PHE A 75 1.02 5.79 25.97
N ALA A 76 2.04 4.93 25.83
CA ALA A 76 2.00 3.75 24.94
C ALA A 76 0.79 2.82 25.16
N ARG A 77 0.32 2.68 26.43
CA ARG A 77 -0.85 1.86 26.76
C ARG A 77 -2.20 2.51 26.43
N GLN A 78 -2.25 3.83 26.36
CA GLN A 78 -3.49 4.60 26.19
C GLN A 78 -3.65 5.08 24.75
N CYS A 79 -2.57 5.53 24.13
CA CYS A 79 -2.53 6.05 22.78
C CYS A 79 -2.80 4.96 21.75
N GLY A 80 -3.61 5.27 20.73
CA GLY A 80 -3.92 4.36 19.62
C GLY A 80 -2.81 4.28 18.55
N GLY A 81 -1.75 5.09 18.67
CA GLY A 81 -0.74 5.23 17.60
C GLY A 81 0.30 4.10 17.54
N CYS A 82 0.65 3.51 18.69
CA CYS A 82 1.66 2.45 18.79
C CYS A 82 1.08 1.20 19.46
N GLN A 83 1.40 0.03 18.93
CA GLN A 83 0.93 -1.24 19.47
C GLN A 83 2.07 -2.12 20.02
N LEU A 84 3.30 -1.92 19.56
CA LEU A 84 4.41 -2.83 19.81
C LEU A 84 5.55 -2.24 20.64
N GLN A 85 5.41 -1.05 21.25
CA GLN A 85 6.51 -0.44 22.01
C GLN A 85 7.01 -1.24 23.22
N ALA A 86 6.20 -2.17 23.74
CA ALA A 86 6.61 -3.07 24.81
C ALA A 86 7.40 -4.30 24.34
N LEU A 87 7.58 -4.46 23.03
CA LEU A 87 8.34 -5.53 22.39
C LEU A 87 9.64 -4.99 21.82
N SER A 88 10.78 -5.70 22.02
CA SER A 88 12.06 -5.28 21.44
C SER A 88 11.98 -5.14 19.93
N TYR A 89 12.75 -4.21 19.36
CA TYR A 89 12.62 -3.89 17.93
C TYR A 89 12.97 -5.09 17.04
N GLU A 90 13.96 -5.88 17.43
CA GLU A 90 14.33 -7.11 16.73
C GLU A 90 13.16 -8.09 16.67
N GLN A 91 12.44 -8.23 17.79
CA GLN A 91 11.27 -9.11 17.84
C GLN A 91 10.06 -8.53 17.10
N GLN A 92 9.93 -7.19 17.01
CA GLN A 92 8.94 -6.57 16.13
C GLN A 92 9.18 -6.95 14.66
N LEU A 93 10.44 -6.98 14.21
CA LEU A 93 10.80 -7.40 12.85
C LEU A 93 10.44 -8.87 12.59
N VAL A 94 10.77 -9.77 13.53
CA VAL A 94 10.40 -11.20 13.45
C VAL A 94 8.87 -11.36 13.34
N PHE A 95 8.12 -10.65 14.18
CA PHE A 95 6.65 -10.66 14.12
C PHE A 95 6.12 -10.17 12.76
N LYS A 96 6.65 -9.07 12.23
CA LYS A 96 6.20 -8.49 10.96
C LYS A 96 6.50 -9.41 9.77
N GLU A 97 7.68 -10.03 9.76
CA GLU A 97 8.05 -11.02 8.74
C GLU A 97 7.13 -12.23 8.80
N ALA A 98 6.91 -12.79 10.00
CA ALA A 98 6.00 -13.91 10.21
C ALA A 98 4.55 -13.59 9.81
N LYS A 99 4.08 -12.35 10.06
CA LYS A 99 2.75 -11.88 9.64
C LYS A 99 2.60 -11.87 8.12
N VAL A 100 3.58 -11.35 7.39
CA VAL A 100 3.55 -11.32 5.91
C VAL A 100 3.54 -12.76 5.39
N ARG A 101 4.46 -13.60 5.84
CA ARG A 101 4.56 -15.02 5.46
C ARG A 101 3.24 -15.75 5.71
N GLY A 102 2.72 -15.65 6.92
CA GLY A 102 1.49 -16.33 7.32
C GLY A 102 0.25 -15.88 6.54
N ASN A 103 0.18 -14.62 6.09
CA ASN A 103 -0.90 -14.17 5.22
C ASN A 103 -0.75 -14.72 3.80
N LEU A 104 0.46 -14.72 3.25
CA LEU A 104 0.71 -15.31 1.93
C LEU A 104 0.42 -16.81 1.89
N GLU A 105 0.78 -17.55 2.94
CA GLU A 105 0.49 -18.98 3.06
C GLU A 105 -1.01 -19.25 3.24
N ARG A 106 -1.64 -18.60 4.23
CA ARG A 106 -3.03 -18.94 4.64
C ARG A 106 -4.09 -18.34 3.71
N ILE A 107 -3.91 -17.10 3.24
CA ILE A 107 -4.86 -16.40 2.37
C ILE A 107 -4.49 -16.62 0.91
N GLY A 108 -3.22 -16.44 0.59
CA GLY A 108 -2.69 -16.60 -0.77
C GLY A 108 -2.64 -18.05 -1.24
N GLY A 109 -2.44 -18.99 -0.30
CA GLY A 109 -2.28 -20.41 -0.62
C GLY A 109 -0.89 -20.77 -1.15
N PHE A 110 0.12 -19.92 -0.92
CA PHE A 110 1.50 -20.17 -1.36
C PHE A 110 2.19 -21.13 -0.38
N SER A 111 2.71 -22.27 -0.86
CA SER A 111 3.40 -23.27 -0.04
C SER A 111 4.88 -22.94 0.20
N ASP A 112 5.50 -22.23 -0.73
CA ASP A 112 6.92 -21.84 -0.66
C ASP A 112 7.06 -20.36 -1.05
N VAL A 113 7.04 -19.50 -0.04
CA VAL A 113 7.10 -18.05 -0.24
C VAL A 113 8.57 -17.62 -0.39
N PRO A 114 9.00 -17.09 -1.55
CA PRO A 114 10.38 -16.65 -1.79
C PRO A 114 10.66 -15.33 -1.07
N MET A 115 10.70 -15.38 0.27
CA MET A 115 10.81 -14.20 1.13
C MET A 115 12.25 -13.84 1.42
N GLU A 116 12.61 -12.59 1.12
CA GLU A 116 13.85 -11.97 1.56
C GLU A 116 13.73 -11.50 3.03
N PRO A 117 14.85 -11.34 3.76
CA PRO A 117 14.83 -10.79 5.11
C PRO A 117 14.17 -9.40 5.15
N ILE A 118 13.44 -9.13 6.23
CA ILE A 118 12.78 -7.83 6.42
C ILE A 118 13.81 -6.68 6.51
N ILE A 119 13.53 -5.59 5.80
CA ILE A 119 14.34 -4.37 5.88
C ILE A 119 13.89 -3.54 7.09
N GLY A 120 14.67 -3.58 8.17
CA GLY A 120 14.42 -2.81 9.39
C GLY A 120 14.97 -1.38 9.35
N MET A 121 14.60 -0.60 10.38
CA MET A 121 15.11 0.75 10.65
C MET A 121 16.38 0.68 11.48
N LYS A 122 17.28 1.64 11.30
CA LYS A 122 18.41 1.86 12.21
C LYS A 122 17.94 2.46 13.54
N GLU A 123 16.98 3.39 13.48
CA GLU A 123 16.33 4.03 14.65
C GLU A 123 14.82 4.02 14.43
N PRO A 124 14.03 3.23 15.21
CA PRO A 124 12.59 3.10 15.04
C PRO A 124 11.79 4.19 15.77
N TYR A 125 12.42 5.32 16.07
CA TYR A 125 11.82 6.50 16.69
C TYR A 125 12.14 7.75 15.88
N HIS A 126 11.41 8.86 16.10
CA HIS A 126 11.61 10.16 15.46
C HIS A 126 11.62 10.13 13.92
N TYR A 127 10.98 9.16 13.32
CA TYR A 127 10.99 8.95 11.86
C TYR A 127 9.81 9.60 11.12
N ARG A 128 8.73 9.98 11.87
CA ARG A 128 7.52 10.49 11.20
C ARG A 128 7.66 11.95 10.82
N ASN A 129 7.60 12.19 9.51
CA ASN A 129 7.63 13.54 8.93
C ASN A 129 6.25 14.25 8.90
N LYS A 130 5.18 13.53 9.26
CA LYS A 130 3.80 14.05 9.27
C LYS A 130 3.08 13.63 10.52
N ALA A 131 2.42 14.59 11.18
CA ALA A 131 1.49 14.32 12.26
C ALA A 131 0.25 15.22 12.16
N GLN A 132 -0.89 14.68 12.59
CA GLN A 132 -2.18 15.39 12.66
C GLN A 132 -2.67 15.30 14.09
N PHE A 133 -2.71 16.46 14.76
CA PHE A 133 -3.04 16.55 16.17
C PHE A 133 -4.45 17.10 16.33
N PRO A 134 -5.42 16.34 16.88
CA PRO A 134 -6.70 16.89 17.28
C PRO A 134 -6.52 17.93 18.39
N VAL A 135 -7.36 18.95 18.38
CA VAL A 135 -7.41 19.98 19.42
C VAL A 135 -8.76 19.91 20.14
N GLY A 136 -8.73 19.95 21.46
CA GLY A 136 -9.93 19.89 22.28
C GLY A 136 -9.77 20.55 23.62
N LYS A 137 -10.70 20.31 24.55
CA LYS A 137 -10.60 20.73 25.94
C LYS A 137 -10.59 19.53 26.88
N ASN A 138 -9.81 19.64 27.96
CA ASN A 138 -9.86 18.69 29.05
C ASN A 138 -11.05 19.01 29.98
N LYS A 139 -11.20 18.23 31.06
CA LYS A 139 -12.29 18.39 32.01
C LYS A 139 -12.23 19.72 32.78
N GLU A 140 -11.06 20.31 32.90
CA GLU A 140 -10.80 21.60 33.53
C GLU A 140 -11.00 22.79 32.57
N GLY A 141 -11.40 22.54 31.32
CA GLY A 141 -11.64 23.55 30.30
C GLY A 141 -10.37 24.10 29.64
N ARG A 142 -9.17 23.58 29.93
CA ARG A 142 -7.91 23.96 29.27
C ARG A 142 -7.85 23.36 27.87
N ILE A 143 -7.27 24.12 26.94
CA ILE A 143 -7.04 23.63 25.58
C ILE A 143 -5.92 22.57 25.61
N ILE A 144 -6.20 21.41 25.04
CA ILE A 144 -5.28 20.29 24.93
C ILE A 144 -5.14 19.84 23.49
N THR A 145 -4.00 19.23 23.17
CA THR A 145 -3.75 18.59 21.89
C THR A 145 -2.87 17.35 22.08
N GLY A 146 -2.94 16.42 21.14
CA GLY A 146 -2.20 15.17 21.22
C GLY A 146 -2.75 14.14 20.24
N PHE A 147 -3.06 12.95 20.74
CA PHE A 147 -3.61 11.86 19.93
C PHE A 147 -4.86 11.25 20.56
N TYR A 148 -5.69 10.62 19.75
CA TYR A 148 -6.86 9.91 20.28
C TYR A 148 -6.45 8.65 21.04
N ALA A 149 -7.11 8.41 22.15
CA ALA A 149 -7.07 7.12 22.83
C ALA A 149 -7.64 6.03 21.90
N GLY A 150 -7.09 4.85 21.98
CA GLY A 150 -7.48 3.73 21.09
C GLY A 150 -8.99 3.50 21.08
N ARG A 151 -9.59 3.48 19.88
CA ARG A 151 -11.04 3.27 19.64
C ARG A 151 -11.97 4.33 20.24
N THR A 152 -11.46 5.53 20.52
CA THR A 152 -12.25 6.67 21.02
C THR A 152 -11.80 7.98 20.38
N HIS A 153 -12.56 9.06 20.59
CA HIS A 153 -12.17 10.43 20.24
C HIS A 153 -11.70 11.23 21.47
N SER A 154 -11.39 10.56 22.59
CA SER A 154 -10.79 11.21 23.74
C SER A 154 -9.33 11.55 23.46
N ILE A 155 -8.97 12.82 23.60
CA ILE A 155 -7.60 13.31 23.36
C ILE A 155 -6.72 12.98 24.57
N ILE A 156 -5.61 12.30 24.31
CA ILE A 156 -4.51 12.13 25.24
C ILE A 156 -3.56 13.30 24.99
N GLU A 157 -3.36 14.14 26.00
CA GLU A 157 -2.45 15.28 25.91
C GLU A 157 -1.02 14.78 25.76
N ASN A 158 -0.53 14.80 24.52
CA ASN A 158 0.83 14.38 24.18
C ASN A 158 1.38 15.29 23.08
N ARG A 159 2.19 16.25 23.45
CA ARG A 159 2.87 17.19 22.53
C ARG A 159 4.25 16.73 22.11
N ASP A 160 4.76 15.65 22.72
CA ASP A 160 6.10 15.13 22.50
C ASP A 160 6.06 13.63 22.15
N CYS A 161 5.55 13.34 20.95
CA CYS A 161 5.43 11.97 20.47
C CYS A 161 6.81 11.45 20.07
N VAL A 162 7.24 10.35 20.68
CA VAL A 162 8.54 9.70 20.41
C VAL A 162 8.73 9.20 18.97
N LEU A 163 7.65 9.11 18.16
CA LEU A 163 7.75 8.79 16.74
C LEU A 163 7.90 10.03 15.86
N GLY A 164 7.45 11.19 16.34
CA GLY A 164 7.49 12.46 15.61
C GLY A 164 8.82 13.19 15.76
N VAL A 165 8.97 14.25 14.98
CA VAL A 165 10.12 15.16 15.05
C VAL A 165 9.96 16.14 16.21
N SER A 166 11.08 16.66 16.73
CA SER A 166 11.08 17.60 17.86
C SER A 166 10.38 18.95 17.56
N GLN A 167 10.32 19.34 16.30
CA GLN A 167 9.60 20.54 15.84
C GLN A 167 8.09 20.49 16.17
N ASN A 168 7.50 19.29 16.24
CA ASN A 168 6.09 19.14 16.59
C ASN A 168 5.75 19.83 17.91
N ARG A 169 6.55 19.61 18.95
CA ARG A 169 6.33 20.22 20.26
C ARG A 169 6.38 21.75 20.19
N GLN A 170 7.38 22.30 19.50
CA GLN A 170 7.53 23.75 19.36
C GLN A 170 6.32 24.39 18.66
N VAL A 171 5.84 23.75 17.58
CA VAL A 171 4.64 24.20 16.86
C VAL A 171 3.40 24.14 17.76
N LEU A 172 3.18 23.00 18.42
CA LEU A 172 2.01 22.78 19.25
C LEU A 172 1.95 23.77 20.43
N ASP A 173 3.08 24.03 21.10
CA ASP A 173 3.15 24.97 22.22
C ASP A 173 2.78 26.38 21.76
N ARG A 174 3.27 26.84 20.59
CA ARG A 174 2.94 28.16 20.03
C ARG A 174 1.48 28.25 19.57
N VAL A 175 0.96 27.24 18.92
CA VAL A 175 -0.44 27.24 18.48
C VAL A 175 -1.39 27.26 19.68
N ILE A 176 -1.14 26.48 20.72
CA ILE A 176 -1.99 26.46 21.93
C ILE A 176 -1.91 27.80 22.66
N ALA A 177 -0.72 28.37 22.87
CA ALA A 177 -0.57 29.70 23.47
C ALA A 177 -1.34 30.77 22.67
N TYR A 178 -1.17 30.78 21.34
CA TYR A 178 -1.94 31.69 20.49
C TYR A 178 -3.46 31.54 20.67
N MET A 179 -3.96 30.30 20.73
CA MET A 179 -5.41 30.02 20.90
C MET A 179 -5.91 30.54 22.26
N GLU A 180 -5.16 30.33 23.33
CA GLU A 180 -5.50 30.79 24.69
C GLU A 180 -5.49 32.31 24.78
N GLU A 181 -4.45 32.97 24.30
CA GLU A 181 -4.28 34.44 24.33
C GLU A 181 -5.33 35.20 23.48
N ASN A 182 -5.80 34.59 22.41
CA ASN A 182 -6.72 35.24 21.47
C ASN A 182 -8.15 34.71 21.56
N GLY A 183 -8.47 33.84 22.53
CA GLY A 183 -9.80 33.31 22.74
C GLY A 183 -10.30 32.44 21.56
N VAL A 184 -9.40 31.71 20.88
CA VAL A 184 -9.75 30.83 19.76
C VAL A 184 -10.15 29.47 20.30
N GLU A 185 -11.41 29.15 20.16
CA GLU A 185 -11.97 27.92 20.71
C GLU A 185 -11.68 26.69 19.84
N PRO A 186 -11.30 25.54 20.45
CA PRO A 186 -11.22 24.30 19.73
C PRO A 186 -12.61 23.81 19.32
N TYR A 187 -12.67 23.11 18.19
CA TYR A 187 -13.90 22.51 17.68
C TYR A 187 -14.38 21.38 18.61
N ASN A 188 -15.66 21.39 18.93
CA ASN A 188 -16.30 20.34 19.68
C ASN A 188 -17.21 19.52 18.75
N GLU A 189 -16.91 18.22 18.57
CA GLU A 189 -17.60 17.32 17.66
C GLU A 189 -19.07 17.10 18.03
N GLU A 190 -19.43 17.12 19.34
CA GLU A 190 -20.80 16.91 19.80
C GLU A 190 -21.69 18.11 19.49
N THR A 191 -21.20 19.31 19.79
CA THR A 191 -21.97 20.55 19.63
C THR A 191 -21.84 21.17 18.24
N GLY A 192 -20.77 20.82 17.49
CA GLY A 192 -20.42 21.45 16.21
C GLY A 192 -19.93 22.90 16.35
N LYS A 193 -19.60 23.35 17.56
CA LYS A 193 -19.11 24.71 17.85
C LYS A 193 -17.59 24.72 18.01
N GLY A 194 -16.99 25.93 17.91
CA GLY A 194 -15.56 26.13 17.95
C GLY A 194 -14.93 26.13 16.57
N LEU A 195 -13.65 26.51 16.49
CA LEU A 195 -12.98 26.83 15.23
C LEU A 195 -11.89 25.81 14.87
N VAL A 196 -10.90 25.58 15.72
CA VAL A 196 -9.73 24.75 15.39
C VAL A 196 -10.02 23.28 15.66
N ARG A 197 -9.95 22.47 14.62
CA ARG A 197 -10.20 21.01 14.68
C ARG A 197 -8.91 20.23 14.88
N HIS A 198 -7.92 20.49 14.01
CA HIS A 198 -6.64 19.76 14.02
C HIS A 198 -5.50 20.70 13.67
N ILE A 199 -4.31 20.32 14.07
CA ILE A 199 -3.04 20.91 13.65
C ILE A 199 -2.29 19.85 12.85
N LEU A 200 -2.13 20.08 11.54
CA LEU A 200 -1.27 19.26 10.68
C LEU A 200 0.12 19.86 10.68
N ILE A 201 1.13 19.05 10.95
CA ILE A 201 2.54 19.44 10.86
C ILE A 201 3.23 18.48 9.89
N ARG A 202 4.03 19.05 8.98
CA ARG A 202 4.95 18.31 8.12
C ARG A 202 6.36 18.83 8.29
N TYR A 203 7.31 17.94 8.14
CA TYR A 203 8.74 18.23 8.26
C TYR A 203 9.52 17.60 7.12
N GLY A 204 10.31 18.39 6.40
CA GLY A 204 11.26 17.91 5.41
C GLY A 204 12.52 17.37 6.09
N PHE A 205 12.74 16.08 6.05
CA PHE A 205 13.87 15.45 6.75
C PHE A 205 15.23 15.86 6.21
N PHE A 206 15.32 16.11 4.91
CA PHE A 206 16.57 16.48 4.26
C PHE A 206 16.74 17.99 4.12
N THR A 207 15.64 18.74 4.03
CA THR A 207 15.67 20.20 3.85
C THR A 207 15.56 20.95 5.16
N GLY A 208 14.98 20.34 6.20
CA GLY A 208 14.66 21.02 7.46
C GLY A 208 13.43 21.93 7.38
N GLU A 209 12.71 21.94 6.26
CA GLU A 209 11.52 22.76 6.06
C GLU A 209 10.35 22.29 6.92
N VAL A 210 9.61 23.25 7.49
CA VAL A 210 8.44 23.00 8.35
C VAL A 210 7.19 23.58 7.71
N MET A 211 6.12 22.78 7.67
CA MET A 211 4.78 23.23 7.31
C MET A 211 3.83 23.05 8.48
N VAL A 212 3.01 24.07 8.71
CA VAL A 212 1.89 24.03 9.66
C VAL A 212 0.60 24.36 8.93
N CYS A 213 -0.40 23.46 9.07
CA CYS A 213 -1.73 23.69 8.52
C CYS A 213 -2.78 23.52 9.63
N LEU A 214 -3.53 24.58 9.95
CA LEU A 214 -4.63 24.50 10.89
C LEU A 214 -5.91 24.13 10.18
N VAL A 215 -6.54 23.06 10.62
CA VAL A 215 -7.85 22.61 10.10
C VAL A 215 -8.96 23.32 10.86
N LEU A 216 -9.77 24.09 10.16
CA LEU A 216 -10.75 24.99 10.75
C LEU A 216 -12.19 24.59 10.38
N ASN A 217 -13.07 24.69 11.36
CA ASN A 217 -14.53 24.74 11.17
C ASN A 217 -14.96 26.17 10.78
N GLY A 218 -14.29 26.77 9.82
CA GLY A 218 -14.51 28.15 9.42
C GLY A 218 -13.53 28.61 8.35
N ASN A 219 -13.69 29.85 7.86
CA ASN A 219 -12.90 30.37 6.73
C ASN A 219 -11.75 31.26 7.14
N ARG A 220 -11.70 31.71 8.40
CA ARG A 220 -10.72 32.68 8.87
C ARG A 220 -10.25 32.33 10.26
N LEU A 221 -8.98 32.61 10.50
CA LEU A 221 -8.35 32.52 11.82
C LEU A 221 -8.23 33.95 12.39
N PRO A 222 -8.85 34.27 13.54
CA PRO A 222 -8.77 35.58 14.15
C PRO A 222 -7.33 35.95 14.50
N LYS A 223 -6.89 37.17 14.19
CA LYS A 223 -5.52 37.68 14.49
C LYS A 223 -4.42 36.72 14.02
N SER A 224 -4.59 36.13 12.82
CA SER A 224 -3.66 35.14 12.24
C SER A 224 -2.21 35.66 12.19
N ASP A 225 -2.01 36.96 12.05
CA ASP A 225 -0.66 37.60 12.04
C ASP A 225 0.14 37.26 13.29
N ARG A 226 -0.50 37.23 14.47
CA ARG A 226 0.18 36.86 15.73
C ARG A 226 0.64 35.38 15.73
N LEU A 227 -0.17 34.50 15.15
CA LEU A 227 0.22 33.10 15.00
C LEU A 227 1.39 32.99 14.03
N VAL A 228 1.32 33.70 12.89
CA VAL A 228 2.38 33.70 11.88
C VAL A 228 3.69 34.19 12.50
N GLU A 229 3.67 35.33 13.21
CA GLU A 229 4.86 35.87 13.93
C GLU A 229 5.46 34.81 14.87
N ALA A 230 4.64 34.19 15.72
CA ALA A 230 5.08 33.15 16.65
C ALA A 230 5.65 31.91 15.96
N LEU A 231 5.04 31.43 14.87
CA LEU A 231 5.52 30.27 14.15
C LEU A 231 6.78 30.53 13.33
N CYS A 232 6.94 31.75 12.79
CA CYS A 232 8.15 32.14 12.04
C CYS A 232 9.43 32.13 12.87
N GLU A 233 9.35 32.14 14.21
CA GLU A 233 10.52 31.96 15.08
C GLU A 233 11.05 30.49 15.07
N ILE A 234 10.27 29.54 14.56
CA ILE A 234 10.70 28.14 14.48
C ILE A 234 11.66 28.00 13.29
N PRO A 235 12.88 27.47 13.50
CA PRO A 235 13.83 27.28 12.42
C PRO A 235 13.24 26.36 11.35
N GLY A 236 13.39 26.73 10.08
CA GLY A 236 12.89 25.98 8.93
C GLY A 236 11.40 26.22 8.62
N MET A 237 10.70 27.13 9.31
CA MET A 237 9.32 27.46 8.97
C MET A 237 9.24 27.97 7.53
N THR A 238 8.47 27.26 6.69
CA THR A 238 8.38 27.53 5.25
C THR A 238 6.96 27.77 4.79
N SER A 239 5.98 27.10 5.43
CA SER A 239 4.58 27.13 5.01
C SER A 239 3.65 27.22 6.22
N ILE A 240 2.78 28.22 6.24
CA ILE A 240 1.68 28.33 7.22
C ILE A 240 0.38 28.51 6.46
N THR A 241 -0.53 27.53 6.62
CA THR A 241 -1.79 27.47 5.89
C THR A 241 -2.97 27.18 6.82
N ILE A 242 -4.17 27.43 6.32
CA ILE A 242 -5.40 26.90 6.91
C ILE A 242 -6.07 25.97 5.90
N ASN A 243 -6.70 24.94 6.42
CA ASN A 243 -7.58 24.06 5.69
C ASN A 243 -9.01 24.25 6.18
N VAL A 244 -9.95 24.46 5.27
CA VAL A 244 -11.36 24.67 5.62
C VAL A 244 -12.07 23.31 5.60
N ASN A 245 -12.52 22.85 6.77
CA ASN A 245 -13.34 21.65 6.91
C ASN A 245 -14.52 21.90 7.86
N ARG A 246 -15.71 22.08 7.28
CA ARG A 246 -16.97 22.29 8.02
C ARG A 246 -17.82 21.03 8.13
N GLU A 247 -17.38 19.95 7.46
CA GLU A 247 -18.14 18.72 7.43
C GLU A 247 -18.09 17.99 8.78
N ARG A 248 -19.23 17.42 9.18
CA ARG A 248 -19.33 16.59 10.38
C ARG A 248 -19.02 15.13 10.07
N THR A 249 -17.81 14.87 9.61
CA THR A 249 -17.32 13.54 9.23
C THR A 249 -15.99 13.25 9.92
N ASN A 250 -15.53 12.01 9.83
CA ASN A 250 -14.22 11.60 10.32
C ASN A 250 -13.06 12.03 9.38
N VAL A 251 -13.38 12.67 8.25
CA VAL A 251 -12.38 13.20 7.34
C VAL A 251 -11.75 14.45 7.97
N ILE A 252 -10.43 14.43 8.15
CA ILE A 252 -9.71 15.51 8.84
C ILE A 252 -9.56 16.75 7.95
N LEU A 253 -9.13 16.57 6.69
CA LEU A 253 -8.85 17.66 5.77
C LEU A 253 -10.02 17.88 4.81
N GLY A 254 -10.42 19.14 4.66
CA GLY A 254 -11.30 19.57 3.57
C GLY A 254 -10.51 19.81 2.28
N GLU A 255 -11.19 20.21 1.23
CA GLU A 255 -10.57 20.45 -0.09
C GLU A 255 -9.90 21.82 -0.21
N GLU A 256 -10.37 22.82 0.54
CA GLU A 256 -9.92 24.20 0.42
C GLU A 256 -8.72 24.48 1.33
N ILE A 257 -7.61 24.92 0.74
CA ILE A 257 -6.41 25.40 1.42
C ILE A 257 -6.27 26.90 1.18
N ARG A 258 -5.88 27.65 2.22
CA ARG A 258 -5.55 29.06 2.13
C ARG A 258 -4.19 29.31 2.74
N LEU A 259 -3.32 29.97 1.99
CA LEU A 259 -2.00 30.38 2.47
C LEU A 259 -2.16 31.57 3.43
N LEU A 260 -1.51 31.48 4.60
CA LEU A 260 -1.36 32.59 5.54
C LEU A 260 0.01 33.23 5.40
N TRP A 261 1.06 32.43 5.21
CA TRP A 261 2.43 32.93 5.08
C TRP A 261 3.34 31.88 4.41
N GLY A 262 4.35 32.35 3.70
CA GLY A 262 5.39 31.54 3.08
C GLY A 262 4.94 30.89 1.78
N GLN A 263 5.20 29.60 1.62
CA GLN A 263 4.89 28.83 0.42
C GLN A 263 3.67 27.89 0.65
N GLU A 264 3.01 27.48 -0.43
CA GLU A 264 1.89 26.52 -0.36
C GLU A 264 2.36 25.08 -0.12
N TYR A 265 3.66 24.83 -0.14
CA TYR A 265 4.30 23.52 -0.01
C TYR A 265 5.59 23.60 0.79
N ILE A 266 6.09 22.46 1.21
CA ILE A 266 7.49 22.25 1.60
C ILE A 266 8.16 21.35 0.59
N THR A 267 9.47 21.42 0.51
CA THR A 267 10.30 20.56 -0.31
C THR A 267 11.00 19.52 0.56
N ASP A 268 11.01 18.27 0.13
CA ASP A 268 11.85 17.22 0.73
C ASP A 268 12.35 16.31 -0.39
N LYS A 269 13.18 15.31 -0.07
CA LYS A 269 13.69 14.37 -1.08
C LYS A 269 13.64 12.91 -0.62
N ILE A 270 13.60 12.01 -1.61
CA ILE A 270 13.80 10.56 -1.43
C ILE A 270 14.92 10.17 -2.39
N GLY A 271 16.04 9.69 -1.87
CA GLY A 271 17.27 9.56 -2.65
C GLY A 271 17.70 10.91 -3.21
N ASP A 272 17.84 11.01 -4.54
CA ASP A 272 18.25 12.25 -5.22
C ASP A 272 17.05 13.03 -5.81
N ILE A 273 15.82 12.56 -5.64
CA ILE A 273 14.62 13.16 -6.21
C ILE A 273 13.95 14.10 -5.21
N PHE A 274 13.73 15.34 -5.61
CA PHE A 274 13.02 16.37 -4.83
C PHE A 274 11.52 16.33 -5.08
N TYR A 275 10.75 16.57 -4.02
CA TYR A 275 9.29 16.61 -4.06
C TYR A 275 8.77 17.86 -3.34
N GLN A 276 7.91 18.60 -4.00
CA GLN A 276 7.07 19.62 -3.38
C GLN A 276 5.82 18.94 -2.81
N ILE A 277 5.56 19.19 -1.54
CA ILE A 277 4.56 18.49 -0.74
C ILE A 277 3.59 19.51 -0.17
N SER A 278 2.36 19.53 -0.65
CA SER A 278 1.28 20.39 -0.14
C SER A 278 0.62 19.79 1.12
N PRO A 279 -0.23 20.53 1.84
CA PRO A 279 -0.99 19.96 2.97
C PRO A 279 -1.82 18.73 2.60
N LEU A 280 -2.39 18.68 1.39
CA LEU A 280 -3.25 17.61 0.91
C LEU A 280 -2.50 16.45 0.28
N SER A 281 -1.24 16.63 -0.15
CA SER A 281 -0.45 15.59 -0.81
C SER A 281 -0.30 14.35 0.07
N PHE A 282 -0.45 13.17 -0.51
CA PHE A 282 0.07 11.95 0.10
C PHE A 282 1.59 11.91 -0.08
N TYR A 283 2.32 11.75 0.99
CA TYR A 283 3.75 11.54 1.02
C TYR A 283 4.09 10.59 2.15
N GLN A 284 4.93 9.63 1.92
CA GLN A 284 5.28 8.57 2.89
C GLN A 284 5.85 9.19 4.18
N VAL A 285 5.41 8.67 5.33
CA VAL A 285 5.71 9.29 6.63
C VAL A 285 7.11 9.02 7.16
N ASN A 286 7.87 8.15 6.52
CA ASN A 286 9.22 7.76 6.91
C ASN A 286 10.15 7.83 5.69
N PRO A 287 10.72 8.99 5.37
CA PRO A 287 11.50 9.18 4.15
C PRO A 287 12.71 8.24 4.04
N LEU A 288 13.40 7.97 5.16
CA LEU A 288 14.57 7.09 5.19
C LEU A 288 14.24 5.63 4.83
N GLN A 289 13.10 5.12 5.29
CA GLN A 289 12.67 3.77 4.93
C GLN A 289 11.99 3.75 3.56
N THR A 290 11.34 4.85 3.18
CA THR A 290 10.72 4.98 1.85
C THR A 290 11.77 4.91 0.73
N GLU A 291 12.96 5.49 0.95
CA GLU A 291 14.06 5.35 0.01
C GLU A 291 14.44 3.86 -0.20
N LYS A 292 14.53 3.07 0.88
CA LYS A 292 14.81 1.63 0.79
C LYS A 292 13.65 0.86 0.14
N LEU A 293 12.40 1.23 0.46
CA LEU A 293 11.20 0.64 -0.14
C LEU A 293 11.20 0.85 -1.66
N TYR A 294 11.46 2.09 -2.11
CA TYR A 294 11.49 2.42 -3.54
C TYR A 294 12.72 1.86 -4.25
N ALA A 295 13.87 1.81 -3.57
CA ALA A 295 15.05 1.12 -4.10
C ALA A 295 14.77 -0.38 -4.33
N LYS A 296 14.02 -1.03 -3.42
CA LYS A 296 13.59 -2.42 -3.59
C LYS A 296 12.59 -2.57 -4.74
N ALA A 297 11.63 -1.66 -4.88
CA ALA A 297 10.71 -1.65 -6.01
C ALA A 297 11.45 -1.47 -7.35
N LEU A 298 12.44 -0.57 -7.40
CA LEU A 298 13.29 -0.36 -8.57
C LEU A 298 14.16 -1.59 -8.89
N GLU A 299 14.73 -2.25 -7.86
CA GLU A 299 15.46 -3.51 -8.02
C GLU A 299 14.58 -4.59 -8.65
N TYR A 300 13.33 -4.73 -8.16
CA TYR A 300 12.39 -5.73 -8.66
C TYR A 300 11.85 -5.40 -10.06
N ALA A 301 11.75 -4.12 -10.39
CA ALA A 301 11.40 -3.68 -11.73
C ALA A 301 12.48 -4.05 -12.76
N ASP A 302 13.75 -4.24 -12.36
CA ASP A 302 14.90 -4.64 -13.20
C ASP A 302 14.97 -3.85 -14.51
N LEU A 303 14.99 -2.51 -14.40
CA LEU A 303 14.94 -1.60 -15.54
C LEU A 303 16.34 -1.40 -16.13
N ARG A 304 16.43 -1.45 -17.47
CA ARG A 304 17.67 -1.33 -18.25
C ARG A 304 17.69 -0.13 -19.20
N GLY A 305 16.68 0.75 -19.11
CA GLY A 305 16.55 1.94 -19.94
C GLY A 305 15.77 1.74 -21.25
N GLU A 306 15.19 0.57 -21.44
CA GLU A 306 14.37 0.25 -22.63
C GLU A 306 12.89 0.08 -22.30
N GLU A 307 12.55 -0.07 -21.02
CA GLU A 307 11.22 -0.42 -20.58
C GLU A 307 10.28 0.79 -20.48
N THR A 308 9.04 0.58 -20.91
CA THR A 308 7.88 1.42 -20.55
C THR A 308 7.25 0.89 -19.27
N VAL A 309 7.22 1.74 -18.26
CA VAL A 309 6.68 1.43 -16.94
C VAL A 309 5.36 2.17 -16.72
N TRP A 310 4.36 1.49 -16.17
CA TRP A 310 3.16 2.11 -15.65
C TRP A 310 3.14 2.05 -14.13
N ASP A 311 2.97 3.22 -13.51
CA ASP A 311 2.78 3.38 -12.06
C ASP A 311 1.32 3.69 -11.79
N LEU A 312 0.61 2.73 -11.21
CA LEU A 312 -0.81 2.83 -10.92
C LEU A 312 -1.02 3.19 -9.46
N TYR A 313 -1.83 4.20 -9.19
CA TYR A 313 -1.94 4.92 -7.92
C TYR A 313 -0.73 5.81 -7.62
N CYS A 314 -0.24 6.55 -8.61
CA CYS A 314 1.04 7.27 -8.53
C CYS A 314 1.06 8.46 -7.54
N GLY A 315 -0.10 8.93 -7.07
CA GLY A 315 -0.19 10.08 -6.17
C GLY A 315 0.50 11.32 -6.75
N ILE A 316 1.41 11.93 -6.00
CA ILE A 316 2.23 13.06 -6.44
C ILE A 316 3.47 12.64 -7.24
N GLY A 317 3.50 11.40 -7.76
CA GLY A 317 4.55 10.87 -8.60
C GLY A 317 5.77 10.33 -7.86
N THR A 318 5.66 9.98 -6.58
CA THR A 318 6.84 9.59 -5.77
C THR A 318 7.55 8.36 -6.30
N ILE A 319 6.84 7.28 -6.58
CA ILE A 319 7.42 6.07 -7.17
C ILE A 319 7.73 6.29 -8.66
N SER A 320 6.84 6.96 -9.40
CA SER A 320 7.03 7.24 -10.83
C SER A 320 8.36 7.90 -11.12
N LEU A 321 8.69 8.99 -10.40
CA LEU A 321 9.94 9.73 -10.60
C LEU A 321 11.16 8.91 -10.15
N PHE A 322 11.01 8.09 -9.12
CA PHE A 322 12.09 7.19 -8.68
C PHE A 322 12.41 6.13 -9.75
N LEU A 323 11.39 5.58 -10.41
CA LEU A 323 11.54 4.63 -11.51
C LEU A 323 12.08 5.29 -12.79
N ALA A 324 11.69 6.54 -13.05
CA ALA A 324 12.10 7.29 -14.25
C ALA A 324 13.60 7.49 -14.37
N GLN A 325 14.36 7.38 -13.28
CA GLN A 325 15.82 7.42 -13.30
C GLN A 325 16.45 6.29 -14.14
N LYS A 326 15.73 5.16 -14.31
CA LYS A 326 16.23 3.97 -15.03
C LYS A 326 15.30 3.46 -16.12
N ALA A 327 14.06 3.95 -16.19
CA ALA A 327 13.11 3.57 -17.22
C ALA A 327 13.35 4.36 -18.52
N LYS A 328 12.99 3.77 -19.66
CA LYS A 328 12.85 4.52 -20.90
C LYS A 328 11.76 5.58 -20.77
N PHE A 329 10.62 5.20 -20.27
CA PHE A 329 9.48 6.08 -20.06
C PHE A 329 8.59 5.56 -18.92
N VAL A 330 8.08 6.47 -18.09
CA VAL A 330 7.14 6.14 -17.00
C VAL A 330 5.81 6.84 -17.22
N ARG A 331 4.71 6.11 -17.04
CA ARG A 331 3.34 6.65 -17.07
C ARG A 331 2.69 6.45 -15.71
N GLY A 332 2.34 7.56 -15.08
CA GLY A 332 1.63 7.57 -13.79
C GLY A 332 0.13 7.78 -13.97
N VAL A 333 -0.67 7.03 -13.22
CA VAL A 333 -2.13 7.17 -13.19
C VAL A 333 -2.60 7.40 -11.77
N GLU A 334 -3.42 8.45 -11.57
CA GLU A 334 -4.01 8.79 -10.28
C GLU A 334 -5.40 9.39 -10.50
N ILE A 335 -6.34 9.02 -9.62
CA ILE A 335 -7.73 9.49 -9.72
C ILE A 335 -7.91 10.94 -9.25
N VAL A 336 -7.01 11.44 -8.40
CA VAL A 336 -7.09 12.75 -7.76
C VAL A 336 -6.39 13.82 -8.63
N PRO A 337 -7.14 14.74 -9.29
CA PRO A 337 -6.55 15.72 -10.20
C PRO A 337 -5.46 16.61 -9.58
N PRO A 338 -5.61 17.17 -8.35
CA PRO A 338 -4.55 17.95 -7.71
C PRO A 338 -3.25 17.17 -7.48
N ALA A 339 -3.33 15.86 -7.22
CA ALA A 339 -2.14 15.03 -7.07
C ALA A 339 -1.37 14.89 -8.39
N ILE A 340 -2.06 14.81 -9.51
CA ILE A 340 -1.43 14.80 -10.85
C ILE A 340 -0.77 16.15 -11.17
N GLU A 341 -1.37 17.26 -10.76
CA GLU A 341 -0.73 18.58 -10.90
C GLU A 341 0.57 18.66 -10.09
N ASP A 342 0.55 18.13 -8.86
CA ASP A 342 1.73 18.01 -8.03
C ASP A 342 2.78 17.09 -8.67
N ALA A 343 2.38 15.95 -9.24
CA ALA A 343 3.28 15.03 -9.93
C ALA A 343 4.00 15.68 -11.12
N ARG A 344 3.27 16.46 -11.93
CA ARG A 344 3.84 17.22 -13.05
C ARG A 344 4.82 18.30 -12.59
N ARG A 345 4.50 19.01 -11.49
CA ARG A 345 5.43 19.98 -10.88
C ARG A 345 6.68 19.29 -10.37
N ASN A 346 6.53 18.16 -9.72
CA ASN A 346 7.66 17.37 -9.21
C ASN A 346 8.54 16.83 -10.35
N ALA A 347 7.97 16.40 -11.47
CA ALA A 347 8.73 16.02 -12.65
C ALA A 347 9.54 17.19 -13.20
N ALA A 348 8.91 18.37 -13.37
CA ALA A 348 9.58 19.58 -13.83
C ALA A 348 10.68 20.05 -12.87
N LEU A 349 10.45 19.97 -11.55
CA LEU A 349 11.43 20.30 -10.51
C LEU A 349 12.73 19.49 -10.65
N ASN A 350 12.61 18.22 -11.06
CA ASN A 350 13.74 17.31 -11.24
C ASN A 350 14.26 17.24 -12.70
N GLY A 351 13.72 18.05 -13.62
CA GLY A 351 14.11 18.03 -15.02
C GLY A 351 13.82 16.71 -15.73
N MET A 352 12.81 15.97 -15.30
CA MET A 352 12.45 14.68 -15.88
C MET A 352 11.45 14.86 -17.03
N GLU A 353 11.87 14.51 -18.24
CA GLU A 353 11.06 14.60 -19.47
C GLU A 353 10.50 13.23 -19.90
N ASN A 354 11.00 12.14 -19.32
CA ASN A 354 10.59 10.78 -19.62
C ASN A 354 9.44 10.28 -18.73
N VAL A 355 8.54 11.19 -18.34
CA VAL A 355 7.36 10.87 -17.52
C VAL A 355 6.11 11.54 -18.08
N GLU A 356 4.98 10.87 -17.93
CA GLU A 356 3.65 11.38 -18.29
C GLU A 356 2.63 10.98 -17.23
N PHE A 357 1.68 11.88 -16.92
CA PHE A 357 0.72 11.65 -15.86
C PHE A 357 -0.72 11.82 -16.33
N PHE A 358 -1.59 10.86 -16.00
CA PHE A 358 -2.99 10.79 -16.40
C PHE A 358 -3.91 10.88 -15.17
N VAL A 359 -4.92 11.74 -15.26
CA VAL A 359 -6.02 11.76 -14.31
C VAL A 359 -7.05 10.72 -14.71
N GLY A 360 -7.39 9.81 -13.81
CA GLY A 360 -8.44 8.81 -14.02
C GLY A 360 -8.19 7.53 -13.26
N LYS A 361 -9.10 6.60 -13.42
CA LYS A 361 -8.95 5.26 -12.87
C LYS A 361 -8.02 4.43 -13.74
N ALA A 362 -7.12 3.68 -13.11
CA ALA A 362 -6.13 2.87 -13.81
C ALA A 362 -6.79 1.87 -14.79
N GLU A 363 -7.88 1.22 -14.35
CA GLU A 363 -8.66 0.27 -15.14
C GLU A 363 -9.44 0.89 -16.32
N GLU A 364 -9.44 2.20 -16.44
CA GLU A 364 -10.04 2.94 -17.57
C GLU A 364 -8.96 3.57 -18.46
N VAL A 365 -7.88 4.08 -17.83
CA VAL A 365 -6.79 4.77 -18.53
C VAL A 365 -5.92 3.77 -19.30
N LEU A 366 -5.49 2.68 -18.67
CA LEU A 366 -4.62 1.69 -19.29
C LEU A 366 -5.19 1.11 -20.60
N PRO A 367 -6.40 0.53 -20.62
CA PRO A 367 -6.96 -0.04 -21.84
C PRO A 367 -7.12 1.02 -22.94
N ARG A 368 -7.55 2.22 -22.56
CA ARG A 368 -7.72 3.33 -23.51
C ARG A 368 -6.43 3.71 -24.21
N GLU A 369 -5.32 3.84 -23.47
CA GLU A 369 -4.02 4.20 -24.03
C GLU A 369 -3.42 3.05 -24.85
N TYR A 370 -3.68 1.81 -24.47
CA TYR A 370 -3.29 0.64 -25.25
C TYR A 370 -4.05 0.55 -26.57
N GLU A 371 -5.38 0.66 -26.54
CA GLU A 371 -6.24 0.54 -27.73
C GLU A 371 -6.03 1.69 -28.73
N LYS A 372 -5.90 2.94 -28.23
CA LYS A 372 -5.80 4.13 -29.08
C LYS A 372 -4.38 4.40 -29.56
N ASN A 373 -3.40 4.18 -28.71
CA ASN A 373 -2.03 4.64 -28.94
C ASN A 373 -1.02 3.49 -29.06
N GLY A 374 -1.47 2.23 -28.91
CA GLY A 374 -0.61 1.05 -28.96
C GLY A 374 0.45 1.02 -27.84
N ILE A 375 0.19 1.73 -26.73
CA ILE A 375 1.16 1.85 -25.65
C ILE A 375 1.11 0.60 -24.78
N TYR A 376 2.20 -0.15 -24.82
CA TYR A 376 2.39 -1.38 -24.04
C TYR A 376 3.10 -1.12 -22.72
N ALA A 377 2.81 -1.92 -21.69
CA ALA A 377 3.51 -1.92 -20.41
C ALA A 377 4.51 -3.09 -20.35
N ASP A 378 5.80 -2.81 -20.28
CA ASP A 378 6.80 -3.85 -19.97
C ASP A 378 6.75 -4.22 -18.49
N VAL A 379 6.56 -3.21 -17.63
CA VAL A 379 6.46 -3.35 -16.18
C VAL A 379 5.27 -2.53 -15.68
N ILE A 380 4.47 -3.10 -14.78
CA ILE A 380 3.45 -2.39 -14.03
C ILE A 380 3.87 -2.36 -12.57
N VAL A 381 3.84 -1.17 -11.96
CA VAL A 381 4.04 -0.96 -10.53
C VAL A 381 2.71 -0.52 -9.93
N VAL A 382 2.33 -1.10 -8.80
CA VAL A 382 1.11 -0.73 -8.07
C VAL A 382 1.41 -0.48 -6.59
N ASP A 383 0.85 0.60 -6.04
CA ASP A 383 0.87 0.92 -4.60
C ASP A 383 -0.57 1.27 -4.16
N PRO A 384 -1.49 0.29 -4.12
CA PRO A 384 -2.89 0.54 -3.85
C PRO A 384 -3.15 0.87 -2.37
N PRO A 385 -4.32 1.49 -2.05
CA PRO A 385 -4.74 1.67 -0.68
C PRO A 385 -4.94 0.34 0.05
N ARG A 386 -5.14 0.36 1.38
CA ARG A 386 -5.28 -0.83 2.23
C ARG A 386 -6.29 -1.89 1.76
N LYS A 387 -7.28 -1.52 0.97
CA LYS A 387 -8.25 -2.46 0.39
C LYS A 387 -7.69 -3.34 -0.73
N GLY A 388 -6.48 -3.08 -1.19
CA GLY A 388 -5.86 -3.73 -2.34
C GLY A 388 -6.35 -3.17 -3.67
N CYS A 389 -6.01 -3.82 -4.77
CA CYS A 389 -6.46 -3.48 -6.10
C CYS A 389 -7.95 -3.81 -6.30
N ASP A 390 -8.61 -3.01 -7.15
CA ASP A 390 -9.94 -3.35 -7.65
C ASP A 390 -9.85 -4.54 -8.62
N GLN A 391 -10.90 -5.38 -8.63
CA GLN A 391 -10.94 -6.57 -9.50
C GLN A 391 -10.72 -6.21 -10.97
N LYS A 392 -11.34 -5.13 -11.43
CA LYS A 392 -11.24 -4.68 -12.82
C LYS A 392 -9.81 -4.28 -13.19
N LEU A 393 -9.05 -3.70 -12.24
CA LEU A 393 -7.63 -3.41 -12.45
C LEU A 393 -6.80 -4.70 -12.56
N LEU A 394 -7.05 -5.70 -11.70
CA LEU A 394 -6.38 -6.99 -11.80
C LEU A 394 -6.66 -7.67 -13.14
N ASP A 395 -7.90 -7.63 -13.62
CA ASP A 395 -8.29 -8.13 -14.95
C ASP A 395 -7.54 -7.38 -16.07
N THR A 396 -7.41 -6.06 -15.96
CA THR A 396 -6.65 -5.24 -16.91
C THR A 396 -5.17 -5.63 -16.94
N ILE A 397 -4.54 -5.87 -15.79
CA ILE A 397 -3.15 -6.33 -15.71
C ILE A 397 -3.00 -7.69 -16.42
N LEU A 398 -3.96 -8.61 -16.21
CA LEU A 398 -3.97 -9.92 -16.88
C LEU A 398 -4.17 -9.81 -18.39
N GLU A 399 -4.98 -8.87 -18.85
CA GLU A 399 -5.20 -8.61 -20.29
C GLU A 399 -3.96 -8.02 -20.97
N MET A 400 -3.29 -7.10 -20.30
CA MET A 400 -2.09 -6.45 -20.83
C MET A 400 -0.83 -7.32 -20.76
N GLN A 401 -0.79 -8.29 -19.89
CA GLN A 401 0.31 -9.25 -19.74
C GLN A 401 1.71 -8.61 -19.64
N PRO A 402 1.95 -7.62 -18.76
CA PRO A 402 3.28 -7.09 -18.56
C PRO A 402 4.26 -8.19 -18.16
N LYS A 403 5.51 -8.05 -18.58
CA LYS A 403 6.57 -9.03 -18.25
C LYS A 403 6.76 -9.16 -16.73
N ARG A 404 6.61 -8.06 -16.01
CA ARG A 404 6.76 -7.96 -14.55
C ARG A 404 5.67 -7.08 -13.95
N VAL A 405 5.22 -7.49 -12.77
CA VAL A 405 4.39 -6.64 -11.88
C VAL A 405 5.12 -6.49 -10.56
N VAL A 406 5.38 -5.26 -10.16
CA VAL A 406 5.91 -4.92 -8.84
C VAL A 406 4.76 -4.40 -7.99
N TYR A 407 4.44 -5.12 -6.92
CA TYR A 407 3.35 -4.77 -6.03
C TYR A 407 3.91 -4.27 -4.70
N VAL A 408 3.67 -3.00 -4.37
CA VAL A 408 3.93 -2.41 -3.06
C VAL A 408 2.64 -2.43 -2.26
N SER A 409 2.68 -2.84 -0.99
CA SER A 409 1.45 -2.96 -0.18
C SER A 409 1.70 -2.70 1.29
N CYS A 410 0.84 -1.90 1.91
CA CYS A 410 0.78 -1.68 3.35
C CYS A 410 -0.12 -2.68 4.09
N ASP A 411 -0.78 -3.62 3.38
CA ASP A 411 -1.64 -4.66 3.98
C ASP A 411 -1.38 -6.02 3.33
N SER A 412 -0.69 -6.89 4.04
CA SER A 412 -0.30 -8.22 3.54
C SER A 412 -1.47 -9.19 3.34
N ALA A 413 -2.65 -8.94 3.93
CA ALA A 413 -3.81 -9.80 3.74
C ALA A 413 -4.50 -9.53 2.40
N THR A 414 -4.72 -8.25 2.05
CA THR A 414 -5.24 -7.86 0.74
C THR A 414 -4.23 -8.15 -0.37
N LEU A 415 -2.94 -7.92 -0.11
CA LEU A 415 -1.86 -8.35 -1.00
C LEU A 415 -1.96 -9.84 -1.34
N ALA A 416 -2.05 -10.71 -0.33
CA ALA A 416 -2.13 -12.16 -0.52
C ALA A 416 -3.33 -12.59 -1.38
N ARG A 417 -4.49 -11.90 -1.21
CA ARG A 417 -5.69 -12.09 -2.03
C ARG A 417 -5.43 -11.75 -3.50
N ASP A 418 -4.84 -10.60 -3.75
CA ASP A 418 -4.60 -10.09 -5.10
C ASP A 418 -3.53 -10.93 -5.82
N LEU A 419 -2.46 -11.31 -5.10
CA LEU A 419 -1.43 -12.21 -5.63
C LEU A 419 -1.98 -13.59 -6.00
N LYS A 420 -2.86 -14.14 -5.16
CA LYS A 420 -3.54 -15.42 -5.47
C LYS A 420 -4.28 -15.35 -6.79
N TYR A 421 -4.98 -14.24 -7.04
CA TYR A 421 -5.71 -14.02 -8.27
C TYR A 421 -4.78 -13.93 -9.49
N LEU A 422 -3.74 -13.08 -9.42
CA LEU A 422 -2.79 -12.91 -10.52
C LEU A 422 -2.00 -14.20 -10.80
N CYS A 423 -1.60 -14.94 -9.76
CA CYS A 423 -0.85 -16.19 -9.93
C CYS A 423 -1.72 -17.35 -10.47
N ALA A 424 -3.02 -17.34 -10.22
CA ALA A 424 -3.93 -18.33 -10.82
C ALA A 424 -4.08 -18.14 -12.34
N GLU A 425 -3.78 -16.96 -12.87
CA GLU A 425 -3.97 -16.56 -14.26
C GLU A 425 -2.62 -16.35 -15.01
N GLY A 426 -1.53 -16.97 -14.56
CA GLY A 426 -0.28 -17.06 -15.32
C GLY A 426 0.87 -16.18 -14.83
N TYR A 427 0.76 -15.58 -13.65
CA TYR A 427 1.92 -14.96 -12.99
C TYR A 427 2.55 -15.92 -11.97
N GLU A 428 3.82 -15.74 -11.71
CA GLU A 428 4.57 -16.47 -10.71
C GLU A 428 5.13 -15.51 -9.67
N LEU A 429 4.95 -15.85 -8.38
CA LEU A 429 5.53 -15.14 -7.25
C LEU A 429 7.04 -15.39 -7.20
N ARG A 430 7.84 -14.38 -7.51
CA ARG A 430 9.30 -14.50 -7.63
C ARG A 430 10.05 -14.05 -6.39
N LYS A 431 9.64 -12.95 -5.78
CA LYS A 431 10.31 -12.36 -4.62
C LYS A 431 9.31 -11.64 -3.74
N VAL A 432 9.55 -11.69 -2.45
CA VAL A 432 8.78 -10.96 -1.43
C VAL A 432 9.76 -10.32 -0.47
N CYS A 433 9.71 -9.01 -0.28
CA CYS A 433 10.53 -8.28 0.69
C CYS A 433 9.66 -7.44 1.61
N PRO A 434 9.51 -7.82 2.88
CA PRO A 434 8.90 -6.96 3.88
C PRO A 434 9.80 -5.77 4.21
N VAL A 435 9.21 -4.59 4.45
CA VAL A 435 9.94 -3.37 4.85
C VAL A 435 9.24 -2.75 6.05
N ASP A 436 9.97 -2.55 7.14
CA ASP A 436 9.42 -1.86 8.30
C ASP A 436 9.46 -0.35 8.10
N ASN A 437 8.38 0.21 7.55
CA ASN A 437 8.17 1.65 7.38
C ASN A 437 7.53 2.30 8.61
N PHE A 438 6.98 1.50 9.54
CA PHE A 438 6.15 1.93 10.67
C PHE A 438 6.59 1.28 11.98
N GLY A 439 7.80 1.56 12.45
CA GLY A 439 8.34 1.05 13.72
C GLY A 439 7.38 1.28 14.90
N ASN A 440 7.36 0.36 15.85
CA ASN A 440 6.48 0.35 17.02
C ASN A 440 4.99 0.16 16.73
N THR A 441 4.61 -0.13 15.47
CA THR A 441 3.24 -0.46 15.07
C THR A 441 3.17 -1.86 14.46
N VAL A 442 1.97 -2.41 14.31
CA VAL A 442 1.73 -3.71 13.66
C VAL A 442 1.77 -3.66 12.13
N HIS A 443 1.96 -2.48 11.56
CA HIS A 443 1.98 -2.28 10.11
C HIS A 443 3.35 -2.62 9.51
N VAL A 444 3.33 -3.16 8.30
CA VAL A 444 4.51 -3.51 7.52
C VAL A 444 4.20 -3.27 6.05
N GLU A 445 5.13 -2.64 5.35
CA GLU A 445 5.11 -2.57 3.89
C GLU A 445 5.70 -3.85 3.31
N THR A 446 5.26 -4.22 2.12
CA THR A 446 5.76 -5.41 1.44
C THR A 446 5.93 -5.11 -0.04
N VAL A 447 7.11 -5.34 -0.58
CA VAL A 447 7.38 -5.28 -2.01
C VAL A 447 7.39 -6.69 -2.57
N VAL A 448 6.65 -6.91 -3.65
CA VAL A 448 6.55 -8.21 -4.31
C VAL A 448 6.88 -8.08 -5.78
N LEU A 449 7.63 -9.05 -6.30
CA LEU A 449 7.84 -9.25 -7.72
C LEU A 449 7.02 -10.43 -8.23
N LEU A 450 6.16 -10.15 -9.19
CA LEU A 450 5.56 -11.16 -10.05
C LEU A 450 6.19 -11.11 -11.44
N SER A 451 6.45 -12.27 -12.01
CA SER A 451 6.80 -12.39 -13.43
C SER A 451 5.74 -13.17 -14.17
N HIS A 452 5.41 -12.74 -15.38
CA HIS A 452 4.56 -13.54 -16.24
C HIS A 452 5.27 -14.86 -16.54
N GLN A 453 4.60 -15.98 -16.35
CA GLN A 453 5.12 -17.27 -16.78
C GLN A 453 5.26 -17.21 -18.30
N LYS A 454 6.49 -17.09 -18.79
CA LYS A 454 6.71 -17.47 -20.18
C LYS A 454 6.35 -18.96 -20.26
N SER A 455 5.46 -19.33 -21.17
CA SER A 455 5.39 -20.73 -21.58
C SER A 455 6.81 -21.13 -21.96
N THR A 456 7.44 -21.91 -21.07
CA THR A 456 8.81 -22.40 -21.25
C THR A 456 8.77 -23.52 -22.30
N GLU A 457 8.57 -23.14 -23.54
CA GLU A 457 8.85 -23.97 -24.68
C GLU A 457 9.27 -23.10 -25.87
N TYR A 458 10.38 -22.36 -25.71
CA TYR A 458 11.24 -22.11 -26.84
C TYR A 458 12.45 -23.03 -26.70
N ILE A 459 12.41 -24.17 -27.37
CA ILE A 459 13.60 -24.89 -27.75
C ILE A 459 14.30 -23.94 -28.73
N TYR A 460 15.35 -23.23 -28.26
CA TYR A 460 16.30 -22.62 -29.18
C TYR A 460 17.00 -23.76 -29.87
N VAL A 461 16.53 -24.09 -31.07
CA VAL A 461 17.34 -24.86 -32.03
C VAL A 461 18.22 -23.81 -32.69
N ASP A 462 19.53 -23.82 -32.41
CA ASP A 462 20.51 -23.12 -33.22
C ASP A 462 20.39 -23.70 -34.65
N TYR A 463 19.73 -22.94 -35.52
CA TYR A 463 19.51 -23.32 -36.89
C TYR A 463 20.62 -22.68 -37.76
N GLU A 464 21.57 -23.51 -38.19
CA GLU A 464 22.48 -23.12 -39.27
C GLU A 464 21.72 -23.13 -40.60
N PRO A 465 21.83 -22.06 -41.44
CA PRO A 465 20.96 -21.88 -42.62
C PRO A 465 21.22 -22.80 -43.82
N GLU A 466 22.01 -23.84 -43.69
CA GLU A 466 22.37 -24.68 -44.84
C GLU A 466 21.32 -25.72 -45.29
N ASN A 467 20.17 -25.86 -44.61
CA ASN A 467 19.13 -26.82 -45.00
C ASN A 467 17.73 -26.21 -45.07
N ALA A 468 17.55 -25.06 -45.69
CA ALA A 468 16.25 -24.38 -45.83
C ALA A 468 15.20 -25.16 -46.64
N ASP A 469 15.57 -26.22 -47.34
CA ASP A 469 14.64 -27.01 -48.15
C ASP A 469 13.93 -28.15 -47.40
N TYR A 470 14.35 -28.50 -46.18
CA TYR A 470 13.72 -29.58 -45.38
C TYR A 470 12.42 -29.18 -44.67
N LEU A 471 12.18 -27.88 -44.51
CA LEU A 471 10.99 -27.37 -43.81
C LEU A 471 9.76 -27.16 -44.71
N LYS A 472 9.89 -27.37 -46.03
CA LYS A 472 8.74 -27.27 -46.95
C LYS A 472 7.78 -28.46 -46.90
N GLY A 473 8.04 -29.45 -46.04
CA GLY A 473 7.26 -30.71 -45.98
C GLY A 473 6.44 -30.96 -44.71
N ILE A 474 6.58 -30.14 -43.66
CA ILE A 474 5.80 -30.35 -42.44
C ILE A 474 4.50 -29.52 -42.53
N ALA A 475 3.50 -30.13 -43.20
CA ALA A 475 2.14 -29.64 -43.18
C ALA A 475 1.56 -29.86 -41.76
N GLY A 476 1.09 -28.80 -41.07
CA GLY A 476 0.15 -28.97 -39.99
C GLY A 476 0.46 -28.43 -38.58
N SER A 477 1.31 -27.43 -38.39
CA SER A 477 1.54 -26.87 -37.06
C SER A 477 1.40 -25.34 -37.01
N ALA A 478 0.17 -24.84 -36.89
CA ALA A 478 -0.04 -23.45 -36.53
C ALA A 478 -0.18 -23.32 -35.02
N THR A 479 0.40 -22.24 -34.47
CA THR A 479 0.22 -21.87 -33.06
C THR A 479 -1.19 -21.31 -32.82
N TYR A 480 -1.66 -21.34 -31.60
CA TYR A 480 -2.95 -20.72 -31.25
C TYR A 480 -2.99 -19.22 -31.61
N ARG A 481 -1.87 -18.55 -31.50
CA ARG A 481 -1.73 -17.14 -31.87
C ARG A 481 -1.95 -16.90 -33.36
N GLU A 482 -1.31 -17.66 -34.21
CA GLU A 482 -1.49 -17.59 -35.66
C GLU A 482 -2.93 -17.87 -36.09
N ILE A 483 -3.57 -18.81 -35.43
CA ILE A 483 -5.00 -19.13 -35.66
C ILE A 483 -5.89 -17.94 -35.26
N ILE A 484 -5.66 -17.34 -34.08
CA ILE A 484 -6.39 -16.18 -33.59
C ILE A 484 -6.21 -14.99 -34.54
N GLU A 485 -4.97 -14.66 -34.89
CA GLU A 485 -4.63 -13.55 -35.79
C GLU A 485 -5.23 -13.74 -37.19
N TRP A 486 -5.18 -14.95 -37.74
CA TRP A 486 -5.77 -15.25 -39.04
C TRP A 486 -7.29 -15.08 -39.03
N ILE A 487 -8.01 -15.58 -38.01
CA ILE A 487 -9.46 -15.45 -37.87
C ILE A 487 -9.83 -13.97 -37.66
N GLN A 488 -9.09 -13.25 -36.84
CA GLN A 488 -9.29 -11.83 -36.60
C GLN A 488 -9.15 -11.01 -37.87
N ASN A 489 -8.07 -11.25 -38.65
CA ASN A 489 -7.78 -10.50 -39.88
C ASN A 489 -8.77 -10.82 -41.01
N LYS A 490 -9.24 -12.06 -41.09
CA LYS A 490 -10.10 -12.51 -42.19
C LYS A 490 -11.60 -12.27 -41.92
N TYR A 491 -12.04 -12.41 -40.67
CA TYR A 491 -13.45 -12.39 -40.32
C TYR A 491 -13.82 -11.29 -39.29
N GLY A 492 -12.84 -10.58 -38.72
CA GLY A 492 -13.08 -9.57 -37.67
C GLY A 492 -13.53 -10.16 -36.33
N VAL A 493 -13.41 -11.48 -36.13
CA VAL A 493 -13.92 -12.21 -34.97
C VAL A 493 -12.75 -12.64 -34.09
N LYS A 494 -12.74 -12.24 -32.79
CA LYS A 494 -11.76 -12.67 -31.81
C LYS A 494 -12.17 -14.02 -31.20
N VAL A 495 -11.34 -15.05 -31.35
CA VAL A 495 -11.51 -16.37 -30.71
C VAL A 495 -10.51 -16.53 -29.57
N ARG A 496 -10.83 -17.39 -28.59
CA ARG A 496 -9.98 -17.64 -27.41
C ARG A 496 -9.20 -18.95 -27.58
N SER A 497 -8.05 -19.04 -26.94
CA SER A 497 -7.24 -20.27 -26.93
C SER A 497 -8.02 -21.49 -26.41
N SER A 498 -8.89 -21.31 -25.42
CA SER A 498 -9.79 -22.36 -24.92
C SER A 498 -10.82 -22.85 -25.94
N GLU A 499 -11.30 -21.97 -26.83
CA GLU A 499 -12.22 -22.31 -27.91
C GLU A 499 -11.50 -23.12 -29.00
N ILE A 500 -10.24 -22.75 -29.30
CA ILE A 500 -9.39 -23.49 -30.25
C ILE A 500 -9.10 -24.90 -29.70
N ALA A 501 -8.79 -25.02 -28.39
CA ALA A 501 -8.57 -26.30 -27.75
C ALA A 501 -9.80 -27.21 -27.81
N GLN A 502 -11.01 -26.69 -27.59
CA GLN A 502 -12.26 -27.44 -27.71
C GLN A 502 -12.50 -27.92 -29.15
N VAL A 503 -12.20 -27.10 -30.17
CA VAL A 503 -12.36 -27.48 -31.57
C VAL A 503 -11.31 -28.51 -32.00
N LYS A 504 -10.08 -28.46 -31.46
CA LYS A 504 -9.08 -29.53 -31.64
C LYS A 504 -9.60 -30.86 -31.15
N ASP A 505 -10.23 -30.90 -29.96
CA ASP A 505 -10.89 -32.12 -29.42
C ASP A 505 -11.98 -32.64 -30.37
N MET A 506 -12.85 -31.73 -30.83
CA MET A 506 -13.92 -32.08 -31.77
C MET A 506 -13.39 -32.65 -33.10
N CYS A 507 -12.16 -32.34 -33.46
CA CYS A 507 -11.52 -32.81 -34.68
C CYS A 507 -10.61 -34.03 -34.46
N GLY A 508 -10.54 -34.57 -33.22
CA GLY A 508 -9.70 -35.73 -32.89
C GLY A 508 -8.19 -35.48 -32.99
N MET A 509 -7.76 -34.21 -32.85
CA MET A 509 -6.35 -33.81 -32.93
C MET A 509 -5.66 -34.04 -31.60
N GLU A 510 -4.47 -34.64 -31.62
CA GLU A 510 -3.66 -34.85 -30.43
C GLU A 510 -3.39 -33.53 -29.71
N LYS A 511 -3.65 -33.49 -28.38
CA LYS A 511 -3.26 -32.42 -27.48
C LYS A 511 -1.94 -32.79 -26.82
N ARG A 512 -1.07 -31.78 -26.64
CA ARG A 512 0.00 -31.91 -25.66
C ARG A 512 -0.60 -32.02 -24.27
N GLU A 513 -0.09 -32.91 -23.44
CA GLU A 513 -0.55 -33.08 -22.05
C GLU A 513 -0.41 -31.76 -21.30
N ASN A 514 -1.53 -31.20 -20.85
CA ASN A 514 -1.55 -30.10 -19.93
C ASN A 514 -1.23 -30.60 -18.52
N TYR A 515 -0.10 -30.24 -17.96
CA TYR A 515 0.29 -30.54 -16.58
C TYR A 515 -0.54 -29.80 -15.52
N ASN A 516 -1.41 -28.87 -15.89
CA ASN A 516 -2.33 -28.19 -14.99
C ASN A 516 -3.76 -28.71 -15.19
N LEU A 517 -4.09 -29.78 -14.49
CA LEU A 517 -5.48 -30.18 -14.25
C LEU A 517 -6.08 -29.17 -13.26
N GLY A 518 -6.81 -28.17 -13.75
CA GLY A 518 -7.64 -27.30 -12.93
C GLY A 518 -8.66 -28.13 -12.15
N ALA A 519 -8.88 -27.76 -10.88
CA ALA A 519 -9.84 -28.41 -10.00
C ALA A 519 -11.22 -28.58 -10.68
N GLU A 520 -11.84 -29.74 -10.51
CA GLU A 520 -13.19 -30.05 -10.99
C GLU A 520 -14.17 -28.95 -10.54
N GLY A 521 -14.79 -28.23 -11.48
CA GLY A 521 -15.85 -27.27 -11.21
C GLY A 521 -15.81 -25.95 -11.97
N HIS A 522 -14.79 -25.64 -12.76
CA HIS A 522 -14.80 -24.43 -13.58
C HIS A 522 -15.73 -24.57 -14.79
N ARG A 523 -16.69 -23.63 -14.91
CA ARG A 523 -17.55 -23.49 -16.10
C ARG A 523 -16.67 -23.10 -17.30
N VAL A 524 -16.31 -24.07 -18.11
CA VAL A 524 -15.69 -23.82 -19.42
C VAL A 524 -16.79 -23.30 -20.35
N HIS A 525 -16.64 -22.08 -20.84
CA HIS A 525 -17.54 -21.56 -21.88
C HIS A 525 -17.44 -22.46 -23.11
N LYS A 526 -18.56 -23.08 -23.48
CA LYS A 526 -18.62 -23.92 -24.69
C LYS A 526 -18.45 -23.04 -25.93
N VAL A 527 -17.60 -23.48 -26.86
CA VAL A 527 -17.44 -22.79 -28.15
C VAL A 527 -18.77 -22.80 -28.92
N THR A 528 -19.14 -21.68 -29.48
CA THR A 528 -20.35 -21.57 -30.30
C THR A 528 -20.16 -22.25 -31.67
N ALA A 529 -21.24 -22.72 -32.29
CA ALA A 529 -21.18 -23.38 -33.60
C ALA A 529 -20.56 -22.50 -34.69
N GLU A 530 -20.82 -21.18 -34.65
CA GLU A 530 -20.23 -20.21 -35.56
C GLU A 530 -18.70 -20.09 -35.38
N ARG A 531 -18.23 -19.93 -34.14
CA ARG A 531 -16.80 -19.85 -33.85
C ARG A 531 -16.07 -21.15 -34.12
N ALA A 532 -16.68 -22.28 -33.81
CA ALA A 532 -16.13 -23.59 -34.14
C ALA A 532 -15.93 -23.78 -35.66
N LYS A 533 -16.86 -23.24 -36.50
CA LYS A 533 -16.71 -23.21 -37.95
C LYS A 533 -15.50 -22.39 -38.39
N LEU A 534 -15.33 -21.17 -37.86
CA LEU A 534 -14.21 -20.31 -38.19
C LEU A 534 -12.87 -20.91 -37.77
N ILE A 535 -12.81 -21.55 -36.62
CA ILE A 535 -11.59 -22.24 -36.12
C ILE A 535 -11.27 -23.45 -37.03
N LYS A 536 -12.26 -24.22 -37.48
CA LYS A 536 -12.05 -25.34 -38.44
C LYS A 536 -11.57 -24.80 -39.80
N GLU A 537 -12.02 -23.65 -40.25
CA GLU A 537 -11.51 -23.04 -41.47
C GLU A 537 -10.05 -22.57 -41.32
N ALA A 538 -9.69 -22.07 -40.16
CA ALA A 538 -8.28 -21.77 -39.85
C ALA A 538 -7.43 -23.04 -39.84
N PHE A 539 -7.91 -24.14 -39.25
CA PHE A 539 -7.21 -25.44 -39.29
C PHE A 539 -6.98 -25.94 -40.72
N LYS A 540 -7.97 -25.78 -41.61
CA LYS A 540 -7.82 -26.11 -43.05
C LYS A 540 -6.81 -25.20 -43.72
N HIS A 541 -6.84 -23.87 -43.43
CA HIS A 541 -5.89 -22.90 -44.00
C HIS A 541 -4.46 -23.27 -43.63
N PHE A 542 -4.21 -23.63 -42.39
CA PHE A 542 -2.90 -24.04 -41.89
C PHE A 542 -2.60 -25.55 -42.13
N ARG A 543 -3.44 -26.25 -42.88
CA ARG A 543 -3.31 -27.68 -43.19
C ARG A 543 -3.17 -28.59 -41.97
N MET A 544 -3.87 -28.25 -40.90
CA MET A 544 -3.88 -29.00 -39.64
C MET A 544 -4.93 -30.13 -39.67
N ILE A 545 -5.96 -30.01 -40.52
CA ILE A 545 -7.00 -30.98 -40.82
C ILE A 545 -7.31 -31.01 -42.32
#